data_bcb1cff82d016ab392beec42ae43e054
#
_entry.id   bcb1cff82d016ab392beec42ae43e054
#
_cell.length_a   1.000
_cell.length_b   1.000
_cell.length_c   1.000
_cell.angle_alpha   90.00
_cell.angle_beta   90.00
_cell.angle_gamma   90.00
#
_symmetry.space_group_name_H-M   'P 1'
#
loop_
_entity.id
_entity.type
_entity.pdbx_description
1 polymer ?
#
loop_
_entity_poly.entity_id
_entity_poly.type
_entity_poly.pdbx_seq_one_letter_code
_entity_poly.pdbx_strand_id
1 'polypeptide(L)'
;MSTKQAMQVRQKRGNNVRKLRGIRAVAQRAGVAVSSVSRAFSPGESVSAETRARIFEAARAVGYIPDAVARSLRRGTTSTIGCVVANIANPTFAEIITGAGQSLQSHGYAMLIANSAEGAQNEVSQLETLQRHRVDGVLVSVVDESNRETRTQLAAIKTPGVILDRDLPGLANFGRVLFDHQAGLTDAVLALAQLGHRRVAFIGGTPSTRPTRERSQAFMKACGKLSITGLTRPGSYADAHGEASTHELLTSPSAPTAIIAGSNQILIGVLRAIRTLSLRIPQDVSLVTCDEVPLMDALQPKQAVITRDLLLLGRESAEMIVSMVGGASPRTKVLPVSFRFGPSCGRTRADAAAGDRLAAVQ
;
A
#
# COMPACT_ATOMS: atom_id res chain seq x y z
N MET A 1 -54.97 16.42 29.72
CA MET A 1 -54.29 15.17 29.43
C MET A 1 -52.92 15.19 30.12
N SER A 2 -52.67 14.20 30.97
CA SER A 2 -51.46 14.15 31.80
C SER A 2 -50.20 13.84 30.94
N THR A 3 -49.07 14.48 31.28
CA THR A 3 -47.75 14.33 30.63
C THR A 3 -47.34 12.85 30.50
N LYS A 4 -47.80 11.98 31.41
CA LYS A 4 -47.59 10.51 31.33
C LYS A 4 -48.30 9.82 30.16
N GLN A 5 -49.51 10.30 29.78
CA GLN A 5 -50.25 9.76 28.64
C GLN A 5 -49.61 10.14 27.31
N ALA A 6 -49.06 11.37 27.20
CA ALA A 6 -48.37 11.82 26.01
C ALA A 6 -47.02 11.05 25.80
N MET A 7 -46.33 10.73 26.89
CA MET A 7 -45.11 9.94 26.85
C MET A 7 -45.35 8.47 26.44
N GLN A 8 -46.42 7.84 26.95
CA GLN A 8 -46.81 6.48 26.58
C GLN A 8 -47.25 6.36 25.11
N VAL A 9 -47.94 7.38 24.59
CA VAL A 9 -48.33 7.42 23.17
C VAL A 9 -47.12 7.60 22.26
N ARG A 10 -46.10 8.42 22.64
CA ARG A 10 -44.85 8.56 21.92
C ARG A 10 -44.01 7.27 21.94
N GLN A 11 -43.94 6.59 23.09
CA GLN A 11 -43.22 5.32 23.24
C GLN A 11 -43.87 4.19 22.43
N LYS A 12 -45.20 4.09 22.39
CA LYS A 12 -45.94 3.14 21.55
C LYS A 12 -45.78 3.42 20.03
N ARG A 13 -45.75 4.72 19.62
CA ARG A 13 -45.48 5.09 18.23
C ARG A 13 -44.04 4.81 17.80
N GLY A 14 -43.05 5.06 18.68
CA GLY A 14 -41.66 4.74 18.43
C GLY A 14 -41.37 3.22 18.28
N ASN A 15 -42.02 2.40 19.10
CA ASN A 15 -41.91 0.94 18.99
C ASN A 15 -42.62 0.37 17.77
N ASN A 16 -43.75 0.96 17.32
CA ASN A 16 -44.44 0.50 16.10
C ASN A 16 -43.67 0.88 14.83
N VAL A 17 -42.98 2.02 14.79
CA VAL A 17 -42.13 2.42 13.64
C VAL A 17 -40.87 1.53 13.52
N ARG A 18 -40.30 1.04 14.63
CA ARG A 18 -39.21 0.04 14.61
C ARG A 18 -39.66 -1.35 14.14
N LYS A 19 -40.90 -1.77 14.45
CA LYS A 19 -41.48 -3.06 13.98
C LYS A 19 -41.72 -3.10 12.47
N LEU A 20 -41.87 -1.98 11.79
CA LEU A 20 -42.19 -1.88 10.36
C LEU A 20 -40.94 -1.84 9.42
N ARG A 21 -39.71 -1.91 9.94
CA ARG A 21 -38.48 -1.81 9.11
C ARG A 21 -37.73 -3.14 8.91
N GLY A 22 -38.28 -4.25 9.32
CA GLY A 22 -37.62 -5.56 9.25
C GLY A 22 -37.99 -6.39 8.01
N ILE A 23 -37.27 -7.47 7.77
CA ILE A 23 -37.51 -8.43 6.67
C ILE A 23 -38.96 -8.92 6.60
N ARG A 24 -39.66 -9.01 7.75
CA ARG A 24 -41.08 -9.37 7.84
C ARG A 24 -42.02 -8.32 7.20
N ALA A 25 -41.69 -7.03 7.36
CA ALA A 25 -42.46 -5.98 6.74
C ALA A 25 -42.32 -5.97 5.21
N VAL A 26 -41.13 -6.29 4.71
CA VAL A 26 -40.90 -6.48 3.26
C VAL A 26 -41.71 -7.66 2.75
N ALA A 27 -41.66 -8.80 3.45
CA ALA A 27 -42.40 -10.00 3.10
C ALA A 27 -43.92 -9.75 3.02
N GLN A 28 -44.47 -9.08 4.04
CA GLN A 28 -45.88 -8.71 4.10
C GLN A 28 -46.29 -7.78 2.95
N ARG A 29 -45.46 -6.72 2.69
CA ARG A 29 -45.74 -5.74 1.63
C ARG A 29 -45.61 -6.34 0.22
N ALA A 30 -44.66 -7.24 0.01
CA ALA A 30 -44.46 -7.92 -1.27
C ALA A 30 -45.37 -9.13 -1.49
N GLY A 31 -46.16 -9.55 -0.47
CA GLY A 31 -47.04 -10.73 -0.55
C GLY A 31 -46.28 -12.04 -0.74
N VAL A 32 -45.12 -12.19 -0.08
CA VAL A 32 -44.25 -13.38 -0.16
C VAL A 32 -43.78 -13.87 1.20
N ALA A 33 -43.28 -15.10 1.24
CA ALA A 33 -42.66 -15.63 2.46
C ALA A 33 -41.37 -14.90 2.81
N VAL A 34 -41.02 -14.82 4.10
CA VAL A 34 -39.74 -14.24 4.58
C VAL A 34 -38.53 -14.93 3.97
N SER A 35 -38.60 -16.23 3.73
CA SER A 35 -37.57 -17.00 3.02
C SER A 35 -37.36 -16.52 1.58
N SER A 36 -38.41 -16.12 0.87
CA SER A 36 -38.34 -15.57 -0.49
C SER A 36 -37.65 -14.19 -0.50
N VAL A 37 -37.95 -13.35 0.52
CA VAL A 37 -37.24 -12.06 0.70
C VAL A 37 -35.76 -12.31 0.93
N SER A 38 -35.41 -13.25 1.84
CA SER A 38 -34.02 -13.60 2.10
C SER A 38 -33.29 -14.08 0.85
N ARG A 39 -33.92 -14.93 0.04
CA ARG A 39 -33.37 -15.43 -1.23
C ARG A 39 -33.21 -14.32 -2.29
N ALA A 40 -34.16 -13.40 -2.39
CA ALA A 40 -34.07 -12.28 -3.33
C ALA A 40 -32.86 -11.38 -3.11
N PHE A 41 -32.40 -11.24 -1.87
CA PHE A 41 -31.19 -10.50 -1.48
C PHE A 41 -29.92 -11.36 -1.41
N SER A 42 -30.00 -12.65 -1.79
CA SER A 42 -28.85 -13.56 -1.79
C SER A 42 -28.38 -13.83 -3.23
N PRO A 43 -27.09 -13.63 -3.58
CA PRO A 43 -26.54 -14.05 -4.86
C PRO A 43 -26.66 -15.58 -5.03
N GLY A 44 -26.98 -16.01 -6.27
CA GLY A 44 -27.03 -17.44 -6.62
C GLY A 44 -28.31 -18.17 -6.23
N GLU A 45 -29.26 -17.56 -5.49
CA GLU A 45 -30.54 -18.18 -5.20
C GLU A 45 -31.66 -17.75 -6.19
N SER A 46 -32.43 -18.72 -6.69
CA SER A 46 -33.44 -18.48 -7.70
C SER A 46 -34.74 -17.95 -7.08
N VAL A 47 -35.04 -16.70 -7.39
CA VAL A 47 -36.36 -16.11 -7.27
C VAL A 47 -36.68 -15.53 -8.64
N SER A 48 -37.94 -15.71 -9.14
CA SER A 48 -38.30 -15.16 -10.44
C SER A 48 -38.05 -13.66 -10.53
N ALA A 49 -37.70 -13.16 -11.72
CA ALA A 49 -37.39 -11.74 -11.92
C ALA A 49 -38.52 -10.82 -11.44
N GLU A 50 -39.78 -11.20 -11.68
CA GLU A 50 -40.99 -10.49 -11.25
C GLU A 50 -41.07 -10.43 -9.70
N THR A 51 -40.90 -11.58 -9.03
CA THR A 51 -40.93 -11.64 -7.57
C THR A 51 -39.81 -10.85 -6.96
N ARG A 52 -38.62 -10.88 -7.57
CA ARG A 52 -37.44 -10.07 -7.13
C ARG A 52 -37.73 -8.58 -7.25
N ALA A 53 -38.31 -8.12 -8.34
CA ALA A 53 -38.70 -6.73 -8.54
C ALA A 53 -39.69 -6.25 -7.45
N ARG A 54 -40.73 -7.03 -7.18
CA ARG A 54 -41.74 -6.75 -6.11
C ARG A 54 -41.08 -6.65 -4.72
N ILE A 55 -40.16 -7.56 -4.43
CA ILE A 55 -39.42 -7.55 -3.14
C ILE A 55 -38.57 -6.31 -3.00
N PHE A 56 -37.84 -5.90 -4.05
CA PHE A 56 -36.97 -4.71 -4.03
C PHE A 56 -37.80 -3.42 -3.92
N GLU A 57 -38.94 -3.34 -4.59
CA GLU A 57 -39.87 -2.22 -4.45
C GLU A 57 -40.43 -2.14 -3.02
N ALA A 58 -40.88 -3.27 -2.48
CA ALA A 58 -41.35 -3.33 -1.10
C ALA A 58 -40.27 -2.94 -0.09
N ALA A 59 -39.03 -3.39 -0.29
CA ALA A 59 -37.89 -3.05 0.56
C ALA A 59 -37.61 -1.55 0.54
N ARG A 60 -37.57 -0.92 -0.64
CA ARG A 60 -37.44 0.54 -0.79
C ARG A 60 -38.55 1.30 -0.06
N ALA A 61 -39.79 0.85 -0.24
CA ALA A 61 -40.95 1.50 0.35
C ALA A 61 -40.99 1.44 1.89
N VAL A 62 -40.42 0.39 2.52
CA VAL A 62 -40.34 0.27 3.98
C VAL A 62 -39.01 0.71 4.55
N GLY A 63 -38.07 1.19 3.71
CA GLY A 63 -36.73 1.57 4.12
C GLY A 63 -35.93 0.40 4.68
N TYR A 64 -36.12 -0.81 4.15
CA TYR A 64 -35.40 -2.00 4.58
C TYR A 64 -34.03 -2.05 3.90
N ILE A 65 -32.99 -2.06 4.70
CA ILE A 65 -31.62 -2.36 4.30
C ILE A 65 -31.33 -3.76 4.83
N PRO A 66 -30.92 -4.71 3.94
CA PRO A 66 -30.52 -6.04 4.38
C PRO A 66 -29.42 -5.99 5.43
N ASP A 67 -29.65 -6.63 6.56
CA ASP A 67 -28.68 -6.69 7.64
C ASP A 67 -27.47 -7.56 7.21
N ALA A 68 -26.33 -6.90 6.97
CA ALA A 68 -25.09 -7.55 6.59
C ALA A 68 -24.59 -8.53 7.67
N VAL A 69 -24.80 -8.20 8.97
CA VAL A 69 -24.41 -9.06 10.11
C VAL A 69 -25.24 -10.32 10.12
N ALA A 70 -26.57 -10.22 9.98
CA ALA A 70 -27.45 -11.39 9.92
C ALA A 70 -27.17 -12.26 8.70
N ARG A 71 -26.69 -11.69 7.61
CA ARG A 71 -26.27 -12.39 6.39
C ARG A 71 -24.97 -13.13 6.60
N SER A 72 -23.96 -12.46 7.18
CA SER A 72 -22.65 -13.05 7.46
C SER A 72 -22.74 -14.22 8.44
N LEU A 73 -23.58 -14.12 9.47
CA LEU A 73 -23.84 -15.21 10.42
C LEU A 73 -24.38 -16.48 9.76
N ARG A 74 -25.22 -16.33 8.69
CA ARG A 74 -25.77 -17.48 7.97
C ARG A 74 -24.83 -18.07 6.94
N ARG A 75 -23.98 -17.24 6.33
CA ARG A 75 -23.01 -17.67 5.29
C ARG A 75 -21.67 -18.08 5.85
N GLY A 76 -21.34 -17.68 7.07
CA GLY A 76 -20.00 -17.83 7.66
C GLY A 76 -18.95 -16.91 7.05
N THR A 77 -19.34 -15.97 6.17
CA THR A 77 -18.46 -15.01 5.49
C THR A 77 -19.00 -13.59 5.60
N THR A 78 -18.12 -12.62 5.73
CA THR A 78 -18.47 -11.19 5.84
C THR A 78 -18.42 -10.46 4.50
N SER A 79 -17.86 -11.09 3.46
CA SER A 79 -17.50 -10.45 2.18
C SER A 79 -16.66 -9.18 2.40
N THR A 80 -15.75 -9.23 3.36
CA THR A 80 -14.89 -8.11 3.74
C THR A 80 -13.44 -8.59 3.87
N ILE A 81 -12.52 -7.87 3.24
CA ILE A 81 -11.08 -8.07 3.36
C ILE A 81 -10.49 -6.91 4.16
N GLY A 82 -9.70 -7.22 5.18
CA GLY A 82 -8.94 -6.22 5.92
C GLY A 82 -7.66 -5.83 5.17
N CYS A 83 -7.25 -4.57 5.29
CA CYS A 83 -5.98 -4.09 4.72
C CYS A 83 -5.26 -3.25 5.76
N VAL A 84 -4.12 -3.73 6.28
CA VAL A 84 -3.27 -2.98 7.21
C VAL A 84 -2.10 -2.39 6.45
N VAL A 85 -1.94 -1.07 6.54
CA VAL A 85 -0.83 -0.33 5.93
C VAL A 85 -0.12 0.54 6.96
N ALA A 86 1.16 0.81 6.73
CA ALA A 86 1.97 1.60 7.64
C ALA A 86 1.52 3.07 7.72
N ASN A 87 1.22 3.69 6.59
CA ASN A 87 0.87 5.12 6.54
C ASN A 87 -0.05 5.42 5.34
N ILE A 88 -1.33 5.64 5.61
CA ILE A 88 -2.33 5.91 4.57
C ILE A 88 -2.08 7.25 3.84
N ALA A 89 -1.35 8.18 4.45
CA ALA A 89 -1.01 9.47 3.82
C ALA A 89 0.15 9.34 2.80
N ASN A 90 0.88 8.23 2.81
CA ASN A 90 1.93 7.98 1.83
C ASN A 90 1.31 7.55 0.48
N PRO A 91 1.54 8.28 -0.63
CA PRO A 91 1.00 7.95 -1.96
C PRO A 91 1.26 6.50 -2.39
N THR A 92 2.39 5.90 -2.00
CA THR A 92 2.70 4.49 -2.26
C THR A 92 1.59 3.55 -1.76
N PHE A 93 1.11 3.74 -0.53
CA PHE A 93 0.03 2.91 0.00
C PHE A 93 -1.33 3.27 -0.59
N ALA A 94 -1.55 4.54 -0.94
CA ALA A 94 -2.80 4.95 -1.59
C ALA A 94 -3.00 4.25 -2.95
N GLU A 95 -1.95 4.10 -3.76
CA GLU A 95 -2.00 3.35 -5.02
C GLU A 95 -2.24 1.85 -4.79
N ILE A 96 -1.55 1.23 -3.84
CA ILE A 96 -1.75 -0.18 -3.47
C ILE A 96 -3.21 -0.43 -3.05
N ILE A 97 -3.74 0.43 -2.17
CA ILE A 97 -5.13 0.38 -1.69
C ILE A 97 -6.10 0.55 -2.86
N THR A 98 -5.81 1.46 -3.78
CA THR A 98 -6.66 1.69 -4.98
C THR A 98 -6.71 0.45 -5.85
N GLY A 99 -5.57 -0.13 -6.21
CA GLY A 99 -5.50 -1.34 -7.02
C GLY A 99 -6.18 -2.55 -6.35
N ALA A 100 -5.96 -2.73 -5.04
CA ALA A 100 -6.60 -3.79 -4.26
C ALA A 100 -8.11 -3.57 -4.17
N GLY A 101 -8.56 -2.35 -3.87
CA GLY A 101 -9.98 -2.02 -3.73
C GLY A 101 -10.78 -2.25 -5.02
N GLN A 102 -10.25 -1.84 -6.18
CA GLN A 102 -10.88 -2.08 -7.47
C GLN A 102 -11.04 -3.58 -7.77
N SER A 103 -10.00 -4.37 -7.54
CA SER A 103 -10.05 -5.81 -7.74
C SER A 103 -10.99 -6.49 -6.75
N LEU A 104 -10.95 -6.17 -5.46
CA LEU A 104 -11.86 -6.71 -4.45
C LEU A 104 -13.33 -6.39 -4.75
N GLN A 105 -13.62 -5.18 -5.18
CA GLN A 105 -14.97 -4.74 -5.54
C GLN A 105 -15.53 -5.58 -6.71
N SER A 106 -14.72 -5.88 -7.73
CA SER A 106 -15.15 -6.72 -8.86
C SER A 106 -15.50 -8.15 -8.44
N HIS A 107 -14.92 -8.64 -7.33
CA HIS A 107 -15.22 -9.94 -6.72
C HIS A 107 -16.29 -9.87 -5.62
N GLY A 108 -16.93 -8.72 -5.41
CA GLY A 108 -18.00 -8.54 -4.42
C GLY A 108 -17.53 -8.41 -2.97
N TYR A 109 -16.25 -8.08 -2.74
CA TYR A 109 -15.70 -7.81 -1.42
C TYR A 109 -15.65 -6.32 -1.12
N ALA A 110 -15.97 -5.94 0.11
CA ALA A 110 -15.60 -4.65 0.69
C ALA A 110 -14.18 -4.69 1.26
N MET A 111 -13.49 -3.56 1.30
CA MET A 111 -12.18 -3.45 1.95
C MET A 111 -12.28 -2.58 3.20
N LEU A 112 -11.79 -3.09 4.33
CA LEU A 112 -11.66 -2.36 5.60
C LEU A 112 -10.19 -1.97 5.79
N ILE A 113 -9.90 -0.67 5.67
CA ILE A 113 -8.52 -0.15 5.75
C ILE A 113 -8.20 0.22 7.19
N ALA A 114 -7.05 -0.24 7.66
CA ALA A 114 -6.49 0.05 8.97
C ALA A 114 -5.10 0.66 8.83
N ASN A 115 -4.87 1.79 9.48
CA ASN A 115 -3.61 2.53 9.46
C ASN A 115 -2.83 2.30 10.76
N SER A 116 -1.63 1.75 10.68
CA SER A 116 -0.77 1.55 11.85
C SER A 116 0.04 2.79 12.25
N ALA A 117 -0.01 3.86 11.44
CA ALA A 117 0.73 5.11 11.69
C ALA A 117 2.22 4.87 11.98
N GLU A 118 2.83 3.94 11.24
CA GLU A 118 4.25 3.54 11.35
C GLU A 118 4.64 2.97 12.73
N GLY A 119 3.66 2.60 13.56
CA GLY A 119 3.85 2.04 14.89
C GLY A 119 3.56 0.53 14.95
N ALA A 120 4.54 -0.27 15.38
CA ALA A 120 4.37 -1.73 15.50
C ALA A 120 3.27 -2.11 16.51
N GLN A 121 3.15 -1.39 17.63
CA GLN A 121 2.09 -1.62 18.62
C GLN A 121 0.70 -1.32 18.04
N ASN A 122 0.58 -0.24 17.26
CA ASN A 122 -0.66 0.08 16.56
C ASN A 122 -1.00 -0.99 15.52
N GLU A 123 0.00 -1.53 14.82
CA GLU A 123 -0.18 -2.59 13.83
C GLU A 123 -0.82 -3.83 14.45
N VAL A 124 -0.32 -4.28 15.61
CA VAL A 124 -0.91 -5.39 16.38
C VAL A 124 -2.36 -5.10 16.75
N SER A 125 -2.65 -3.91 17.28
CA SER A 125 -4.01 -3.48 17.64
C SER A 125 -4.96 -3.44 16.43
N GLN A 126 -4.47 -3.01 15.25
CA GLN A 126 -5.26 -3.01 14.02
C GLN A 126 -5.56 -4.44 13.54
N LEU A 127 -4.58 -5.34 13.59
CA LEU A 127 -4.77 -6.75 13.25
C LEU A 127 -5.83 -7.41 14.16
N GLU A 128 -5.77 -7.17 15.48
CA GLU A 128 -6.79 -7.63 16.41
C GLU A 128 -8.18 -7.06 16.09
N THR A 129 -8.24 -5.78 15.73
CA THR A 129 -9.50 -5.13 15.34
C THR A 129 -10.11 -5.80 14.12
N LEU A 130 -9.32 -6.09 13.08
CA LEU A 130 -9.78 -6.81 11.90
C LEU A 130 -10.28 -8.22 12.24
N GLN A 131 -9.61 -8.93 13.15
CA GLN A 131 -10.08 -10.24 13.63
C GLN A 131 -11.44 -10.14 14.34
N ARG A 132 -11.64 -9.11 15.20
CA ARG A 132 -12.94 -8.86 15.86
C ARG A 132 -14.05 -8.55 14.84
N HIS A 133 -13.72 -7.89 13.73
CA HIS A 133 -14.63 -7.65 12.60
C HIS A 133 -14.85 -8.90 11.73
N ARG A 134 -14.18 -10.02 12.02
CA ARG A 134 -14.31 -11.28 11.29
C ARG A 134 -14.13 -11.12 9.79
N VAL A 135 -13.11 -10.35 9.38
CA VAL A 135 -12.78 -10.24 7.96
C VAL A 135 -12.43 -11.62 7.37
N ASP A 136 -12.77 -11.86 6.11
CA ASP A 136 -12.58 -13.15 5.46
C ASP A 136 -11.11 -13.40 5.07
N GLY A 137 -10.31 -12.33 5.01
CA GLY A 137 -8.88 -12.37 4.76
C GLY A 137 -8.22 -11.03 5.06
N VAL A 138 -6.87 -10.99 5.07
CA VAL A 138 -6.11 -9.78 5.37
C VAL A 138 -4.99 -9.53 4.37
N LEU A 139 -4.84 -8.27 3.94
CA LEU A 139 -3.68 -7.75 3.23
C LEU A 139 -2.83 -6.96 4.22
N VAL A 140 -1.52 -7.19 4.30
CA VAL A 140 -0.68 -6.57 5.34
C VAL A 140 0.65 -6.11 4.79
N SER A 141 0.97 -4.82 4.96
CA SER A 141 2.32 -4.30 4.78
C SER A 141 2.88 -3.93 6.16
N VAL A 142 3.67 -4.84 6.75
CA VAL A 142 4.20 -4.64 8.10
C VAL A 142 5.21 -3.50 8.17
N VAL A 143 5.22 -2.81 9.31
CA VAL A 143 6.12 -1.70 9.61
C VAL A 143 7.55 -2.20 9.84
N ASP A 144 7.66 -3.30 10.61
CA ASP A 144 8.93 -3.90 11.01
C ASP A 144 8.82 -5.43 10.96
N GLU A 145 9.58 -6.05 10.05
CA GLU A 145 9.60 -7.51 9.86
C GLU A 145 10.27 -8.25 11.04
N SER A 146 11.08 -7.56 11.85
CA SER A 146 11.74 -8.11 13.03
C SER A 146 10.87 -8.08 14.28
N ASN A 147 9.75 -7.33 14.27
CA ASN A 147 8.90 -7.19 15.45
C ASN A 147 8.24 -8.52 15.84
N ARG A 148 8.54 -8.99 17.05
CA ARG A 148 8.09 -10.30 17.53
C ARG A 148 6.59 -10.33 17.77
N GLU A 149 6.00 -9.26 18.29
CA GLU A 149 4.56 -9.19 18.59
C GLU A 149 3.73 -9.22 17.30
N THR A 150 4.11 -8.41 16.29
CA THR A 150 3.49 -8.45 14.95
C THR A 150 3.56 -9.85 14.34
N ARG A 151 4.73 -10.51 14.40
CA ARG A 151 4.88 -11.88 13.87
C ARG A 151 4.00 -12.89 14.61
N THR A 152 3.93 -12.80 15.94
CA THR A 152 3.09 -13.66 16.78
C THR A 152 1.62 -13.44 16.44
N GLN A 153 1.18 -12.19 16.31
CA GLN A 153 -0.19 -11.85 15.97
C GLN A 153 -0.57 -12.35 14.56
N LEU A 154 0.31 -12.19 13.57
CA LEU A 154 0.08 -12.72 12.21
C LEU A 154 0.00 -14.24 12.20
N ALA A 155 0.86 -14.94 12.96
CA ALA A 155 0.83 -16.39 13.06
C ALA A 155 -0.46 -16.92 13.73
N ALA A 156 -1.10 -16.13 14.59
CA ALA A 156 -2.37 -16.47 15.24
C ALA A 156 -3.59 -16.27 14.31
N ILE A 157 -3.46 -15.55 13.20
CA ILE A 157 -4.54 -15.33 12.22
C ILE A 157 -4.82 -16.64 11.48
N LYS A 158 -6.07 -17.11 11.58
CA LYS A 158 -6.53 -18.35 10.92
C LYS A 158 -7.06 -18.12 9.50
N THR A 159 -7.55 -16.92 9.22
CA THR A 159 -8.01 -16.54 7.87
C THR A 159 -6.83 -16.38 6.92
N PRO A 160 -7.03 -16.55 5.60
CA PRO A 160 -5.99 -16.29 4.61
C PRO A 160 -5.41 -14.88 4.74
N GLY A 161 -4.12 -14.73 4.45
CA GLY A 161 -3.46 -13.43 4.40
C GLY A 161 -2.53 -13.28 3.21
N VAL A 162 -2.25 -12.05 2.80
CA VAL A 162 -1.22 -11.73 1.81
C VAL A 162 -0.32 -10.62 2.35
N ILE A 163 0.97 -10.89 2.35
CA ILE A 163 2.00 -9.93 2.74
C ILE A 163 2.41 -9.11 1.53
N LEU A 164 2.39 -7.78 1.69
CA LEU A 164 2.66 -6.79 0.64
C LEU A 164 4.10 -6.30 0.72
N ASP A 165 4.94 -6.73 -0.22
CA ASP A 165 6.35 -6.32 -0.37
C ASP A 165 7.18 -6.39 0.92
N ARG A 166 6.93 -7.44 1.71
CA ARG A 166 7.65 -7.77 2.95
C ARG A 166 7.98 -9.25 2.98
N ASP A 167 8.98 -9.63 3.76
CA ASP A 167 9.38 -11.03 3.91
C ASP A 167 9.22 -11.51 5.36
N LEU A 168 8.20 -12.32 5.56
CA LEU A 168 7.84 -12.91 6.84
C LEU A 168 7.73 -14.43 6.67
N PRO A 169 8.87 -15.16 6.67
CA PRO A 169 8.84 -16.61 6.53
C PRO A 169 8.16 -17.29 7.73
N GLY A 170 7.56 -18.46 7.50
CA GLY A 170 6.93 -19.28 8.52
C GLY A 170 5.45 -19.00 8.77
N LEU A 171 4.82 -18.10 8.03
CA LEU A 171 3.37 -17.85 8.10
C LEU A 171 2.63 -18.78 7.12
N ALA A 172 2.09 -19.90 7.62
CA ALA A 172 1.51 -20.96 6.79
C ALA A 172 0.29 -20.52 5.97
N ASN A 173 -0.51 -19.57 6.49
CA ASN A 173 -1.74 -19.09 5.85
C ASN A 173 -1.53 -17.81 5.01
N PHE A 174 -0.27 -17.43 4.76
CA PHE A 174 0.02 -16.16 4.09
C PHE A 174 0.73 -16.37 2.75
N GLY A 175 0.14 -15.82 1.69
CA GLY A 175 0.81 -15.58 0.43
C GLY A 175 1.67 -14.32 0.48
N ARG A 176 2.46 -14.08 -0.56
CA ARG A 176 3.32 -12.89 -0.68
C ARG A 176 3.27 -12.34 -2.10
N VAL A 177 3.13 -11.02 -2.22
CA VAL A 177 3.37 -10.31 -3.48
C VAL A 177 4.52 -9.33 -3.25
N LEU A 178 5.59 -9.52 -3.98
CA LEU A 178 6.89 -8.90 -3.76
C LEU A 178 7.34 -8.15 -5.01
N PHE A 179 8.28 -7.22 -4.87
CA PHE A 179 8.99 -6.62 -6.00
C PHE A 179 10.42 -7.17 -6.11
N ASP A 180 10.94 -7.25 -7.34
CA ASP A 180 12.38 -7.48 -7.58
C ASP A 180 13.13 -6.14 -7.48
N HIS A 181 13.54 -5.79 -6.27
CA HIS A 181 14.25 -4.53 -6.03
C HIS A 181 15.67 -4.51 -6.60
N GLN A 182 16.24 -5.67 -7.01
CA GLN A 182 17.62 -5.74 -7.44
C GLN A 182 17.83 -5.16 -8.84
N ALA A 183 16.91 -5.44 -9.77
CA ALA A 183 17.04 -5.02 -11.16
C ALA A 183 17.12 -3.49 -11.28
N GLY A 184 16.12 -2.77 -10.81
CA GLY A 184 16.05 -1.30 -10.93
C GLY A 184 17.22 -0.57 -10.26
N LEU A 185 17.69 -1.06 -9.09
CA LEU A 185 18.86 -0.49 -8.41
C LEU A 185 20.16 -0.73 -9.20
N THR A 186 20.33 -1.92 -9.77
CA THR A 186 21.50 -2.27 -10.59
C THR A 186 21.57 -1.35 -11.82
N ASP A 187 20.44 -1.17 -12.51
CA ASP A 187 20.36 -0.32 -13.71
C ASP A 187 20.62 1.16 -13.38
N ALA A 188 20.10 1.65 -12.25
CA ALA A 188 20.36 3.02 -11.81
C ALA A 188 21.85 3.26 -11.52
N VAL A 189 22.53 2.34 -10.81
CA VAL A 189 23.96 2.45 -10.53
C VAL A 189 24.78 2.35 -11.81
N LEU A 190 24.39 1.48 -12.77
CA LEU A 190 25.04 1.38 -14.06
C LEU A 190 24.95 2.69 -14.85
N ALA A 191 23.76 3.31 -14.90
CA ALA A 191 23.56 4.59 -15.56
C ALA A 191 24.42 5.70 -14.94
N LEU A 192 24.51 5.76 -13.60
CA LEU A 192 25.38 6.71 -12.90
C LEU A 192 26.86 6.45 -13.20
N ALA A 193 27.29 5.19 -13.29
CA ALA A 193 28.66 4.81 -13.67
C ALA A 193 29.03 5.32 -15.07
N GLN A 194 28.09 5.18 -16.02
CA GLN A 194 28.24 5.64 -17.41
C GLN A 194 28.34 7.16 -17.53
N LEU A 195 27.74 7.90 -16.57
CA LEU A 195 27.86 9.36 -16.47
C LEU A 195 29.15 9.82 -15.74
N GLY A 196 30.05 8.87 -15.38
CA GLY A 196 31.32 9.16 -14.73
C GLY A 196 31.26 9.22 -13.21
N HIS A 197 30.12 8.95 -12.56
CA HIS A 197 30.05 8.92 -11.12
C HIS A 197 30.89 7.78 -10.53
N ARG A 198 31.82 8.09 -9.62
CA ARG A 198 32.70 7.15 -8.93
C ARG A 198 32.44 7.08 -7.43
N ARG A 199 31.60 7.98 -6.93
CA ARG A 199 31.18 8.05 -5.54
C ARG A 199 29.68 8.34 -5.48
N VAL A 200 28.90 7.35 -5.06
CA VAL A 200 27.45 7.38 -5.05
C VAL A 200 26.94 7.04 -3.66
N ALA A 201 25.92 7.74 -3.19
CA ALA A 201 25.25 7.43 -1.93
C ALA A 201 23.84 6.84 -2.16
N PHE A 202 23.46 5.90 -1.31
CA PHE A 202 22.10 5.37 -1.17
C PHE A 202 21.58 5.70 0.23
N ILE A 203 20.51 6.48 0.32
CA ILE A 203 19.81 6.81 1.56
C ILE A 203 18.60 5.88 1.66
N GLY A 204 18.71 4.85 2.52
CA GLY A 204 17.70 3.82 2.69
C GLY A 204 16.74 4.11 3.83
N GLY A 205 15.62 3.39 3.87
CA GLY A 205 14.66 3.42 4.98
C GLY A 205 15.02 2.46 6.11
N THR A 206 14.00 1.95 6.81
CA THR A 206 14.12 1.05 7.95
C THR A 206 14.82 -0.26 7.58
N PRO A 207 15.97 -0.59 8.20
CA PRO A 207 16.78 -1.75 7.83
C PRO A 207 16.09 -3.11 7.99
N SER A 208 15.16 -3.21 8.92
CA SER A 208 14.39 -4.45 9.17
C SER A 208 13.35 -4.74 8.10
N THR A 209 13.15 -3.86 7.11
CA THR A 209 12.21 -4.11 6.01
C THR A 209 12.92 -4.68 4.77
N ARG A 210 12.28 -5.64 4.10
CA ARG A 210 12.80 -6.27 2.87
C ARG A 210 13.19 -5.24 1.79
N PRO A 211 12.36 -4.21 1.45
CA PRO A 211 12.75 -3.25 0.43
C PRO A 211 14.08 -2.56 0.73
N THR A 212 14.33 -2.15 1.96
CA THR A 212 15.59 -1.50 2.34
C THR A 212 16.76 -2.49 2.25
N ARG A 213 16.60 -3.72 2.76
CA ARG A 213 17.67 -4.72 2.70
C ARG A 213 18.06 -5.06 1.27
N GLU A 214 17.09 -5.37 0.41
CA GLU A 214 17.36 -5.76 -0.98
C GLU A 214 17.92 -4.61 -1.79
N ARG A 215 17.39 -3.39 -1.62
CA ARG A 215 17.91 -2.17 -2.28
C ARG A 215 19.35 -1.91 -1.87
N SER A 216 19.66 -1.95 -0.55
CA SER A 216 21.02 -1.74 -0.05
C SER A 216 22.00 -2.80 -0.56
N GLN A 217 21.59 -4.08 -0.57
CA GLN A 217 22.42 -5.17 -1.07
C GLN A 217 22.68 -5.05 -2.57
N ALA A 218 21.64 -4.74 -3.36
CA ALA A 218 21.77 -4.54 -4.80
C ALA A 218 22.68 -3.37 -5.12
N PHE A 219 22.52 -2.24 -4.41
CA PHE A 219 23.35 -1.05 -4.54
C PHE A 219 24.83 -1.37 -4.28
N MET A 220 25.15 -1.96 -3.13
CA MET A 220 26.53 -2.30 -2.78
C MET A 220 27.16 -3.30 -3.76
N LYS A 221 26.38 -4.30 -4.17
CA LYS A 221 26.84 -5.29 -5.18
C LYS A 221 27.14 -4.65 -6.53
N ALA A 222 26.26 -3.75 -7.00
CA ALA A 222 26.46 -3.01 -8.25
C ALA A 222 27.67 -2.06 -8.16
N CYS A 223 27.82 -1.31 -7.07
CA CYS A 223 28.97 -0.45 -6.83
C CYS A 223 30.29 -1.23 -6.86
N GLY A 224 30.34 -2.38 -6.16
CA GLY A 224 31.54 -3.25 -6.16
C GLY A 224 31.93 -3.75 -7.55
N LYS A 225 30.94 -4.15 -8.38
CA LYS A 225 31.19 -4.62 -9.75
C LYS A 225 31.70 -3.51 -10.68
N LEU A 226 31.33 -2.25 -10.43
CA LEU A 226 31.63 -1.11 -11.30
C LEU A 226 32.76 -0.23 -10.74
N SER A 227 33.47 -0.67 -9.68
CA SER A 227 34.52 0.09 -8.99
C SER A 227 34.06 1.48 -8.53
N ILE A 228 32.82 1.57 -8.03
CA ILE A 228 32.23 2.77 -7.44
C ILE A 228 32.35 2.68 -5.94
N THR A 229 32.74 3.79 -5.28
CA THR A 229 32.62 3.92 -3.84
C THR A 229 31.17 4.12 -3.47
N GLY A 230 30.49 3.08 -3.00
CA GLY A 230 29.12 3.11 -2.51
C GLY A 230 29.05 3.53 -1.04
N LEU A 231 28.22 4.52 -0.73
CA LEU A 231 27.94 4.98 0.62
C LEU A 231 26.50 4.65 0.96
N THR A 232 26.22 4.03 2.10
CA THR A 232 24.83 3.75 2.53
C THR A 232 24.49 4.51 3.81
N ARG A 233 23.29 5.03 3.89
CA ARG A 233 22.69 5.66 5.09
C ARG A 233 21.32 5.00 5.35
N PRO A 234 21.30 3.85 6.04
CA PRO A 234 20.05 3.26 6.50
C PRO A 234 19.47 4.06 7.67
N GLY A 235 18.15 4.10 7.79
CA GLY A 235 17.48 4.81 8.89
C GLY A 235 15.97 4.60 8.87
N SER A 236 15.19 5.66 8.98
CA SER A 236 13.74 5.64 8.82
C SER A 236 13.32 6.07 7.42
N TYR A 237 12.05 5.83 7.07
CA TYR A 237 11.48 6.38 5.84
C TYR A 237 11.09 7.86 5.96
N ALA A 238 11.29 8.50 7.12
CA ALA A 238 10.93 9.89 7.33
C ALA A 238 11.79 10.86 6.49
N ASP A 239 11.18 11.96 6.07
CA ASP A 239 11.87 13.05 5.36
C ASP A 239 13.02 13.66 6.16
N ALA A 240 12.88 13.79 7.49
CA ALA A 240 13.95 14.26 8.38
C ALA A 240 15.22 13.39 8.30
N HIS A 241 15.10 12.06 8.14
CA HIS A 241 16.24 11.18 7.91
C HIS A 241 16.91 11.47 6.57
N GLY A 242 16.12 11.66 5.52
CA GLY A 242 16.61 12.03 4.19
C GLY A 242 17.39 13.35 4.22
N GLU A 243 16.86 14.35 4.92
CA GLU A 243 17.48 15.69 5.07
C GLU A 243 18.81 15.62 5.83
N ALA A 244 18.81 15.02 7.01
CA ALA A 244 20.01 14.91 7.85
C ALA A 244 21.13 14.11 7.14
N SER A 245 20.79 12.96 6.55
CA SER A 245 21.75 12.11 5.84
C SER A 245 22.34 12.82 4.62
N THR A 246 21.52 13.57 3.88
CA THR A 246 21.99 14.32 2.70
C THR A 246 22.92 15.45 3.11
N HIS A 247 22.57 16.20 4.15
CA HIS A 247 23.42 17.27 4.67
C HIS A 247 24.78 16.73 5.10
N GLU A 248 24.81 15.66 5.90
CA GLU A 248 26.06 15.01 6.33
C GLU A 248 26.92 14.58 5.12
N LEU A 249 26.31 13.90 4.14
CA LEU A 249 27.02 13.38 2.97
C LEU A 249 27.60 14.50 2.11
N LEU A 250 26.83 15.56 1.83
CA LEU A 250 27.21 16.61 0.88
C LEU A 250 28.15 17.67 1.50
N THR A 251 28.22 17.77 2.83
CA THR A 251 29.18 18.65 3.52
C THR A 251 30.50 17.94 3.86
N SER A 252 30.60 16.63 3.63
CA SER A 252 31.81 15.87 3.90
C SER A 252 32.93 16.21 2.88
N PRO A 253 34.24 16.14 3.28
CA PRO A 253 35.34 16.34 2.35
C PRO A 253 35.33 15.38 1.15
N SER A 254 34.68 14.27 1.29
CA SER A 254 34.55 13.22 0.28
C SER A 254 33.11 13.03 -0.14
N ALA A 255 32.41 14.13 -0.46
CA ALA A 255 31.03 14.13 -0.84
C ALA A 255 30.73 13.21 -2.07
N PRO A 256 29.61 12.50 -2.10
CA PRO A 256 29.16 11.78 -3.28
C PRO A 256 28.74 12.79 -4.36
N THR A 257 28.91 12.39 -5.63
CA THR A 257 28.45 13.19 -6.78
C THR A 257 27.06 12.78 -7.26
N ALA A 258 26.50 11.71 -6.70
CA ALA A 258 25.14 11.26 -6.94
C ALA A 258 24.52 10.67 -5.67
N ILE A 259 23.22 10.87 -5.52
CA ILE A 259 22.39 10.30 -4.42
C ILE A 259 21.25 9.51 -5.02
N ILE A 260 20.99 8.34 -4.45
CA ILE A 260 19.78 7.54 -4.69
C ILE A 260 18.93 7.62 -3.42
N ALA A 261 17.79 8.31 -3.50
CA ALA A 261 16.80 8.36 -2.42
C ALA A 261 15.96 7.08 -2.38
N GLY A 262 15.97 6.37 -1.27
CA GLY A 262 15.37 5.05 -1.13
C GLY A 262 13.83 5.03 -1.02
N SER A 263 13.17 6.17 -1.05
CA SER A 263 11.71 6.31 -1.11
C SER A 263 11.29 7.73 -1.48
N ASN A 264 10.01 7.90 -1.83
CA ASN A 264 9.39 9.21 -2.08
C ASN A 264 9.45 10.15 -0.86
N GLN A 265 9.34 9.64 0.36
CA GLN A 265 9.43 10.45 1.57
C GLN A 265 10.88 10.89 1.86
N ILE A 266 11.85 9.97 1.71
CA ILE A 266 13.28 10.31 1.81
C ILE A 266 13.65 11.37 0.75
N LEU A 267 13.11 11.28 -0.48
CA LEU A 267 13.33 12.28 -1.54
C LEU A 267 12.98 13.69 -1.08
N ILE A 268 11.88 13.88 -0.34
CA ILE A 268 11.48 15.20 0.18
C ILE A 268 12.61 15.80 1.04
N GLY A 269 13.17 15.01 1.93
CA GLY A 269 14.30 15.43 2.79
C GLY A 269 15.57 15.72 1.98
N VAL A 270 15.89 14.86 1.00
CA VAL A 270 17.03 15.05 0.10
C VAL A 270 16.91 16.38 -0.65
N LEU A 271 15.74 16.69 -1.20
CA LEU A 271 15.50 17.95 -1.93
C LEU A 271 15.59 19.18 -1.01
N ARG A 272 15.12 19.08 0.24
CA ARG A 272 15.27 20.16 1.23
C ARG A 272 16.74 20.43 1.54
N ALA A 273 17.55 19.40 1.81
CA ALA A 273 18.97 19.55 2.09
C ALA A 273 19.74 20.12 0.89
N ILE A 274 19.50 19.64 -0.33
CA ILE A 274 20.11 20.15 -1.56
C ILE A 274 19.80 21.65 -1.72
N ARG A 275 18.55 22.05 -1.48
CA ARG A 275 18.13 23.46 -1.54
C ARG A 275 18.81 24.30 -0.46
N THR A 276 18.87 23.82 0.79
CA THR A 276 19.52 24.53 1.90
C THR A 276 21.00 24.73 1.66
N LEU A 277 21.65 23.76 1.03
CA LEU A 277 23.07 23.83 0.64
C LEU A 277 23.29 24.64 -0.67
N SER A 278 22.21 25.17 -1.28
CA SER A 278 22.27 25.94 -2.53
C SER A 278 22.91 25.15 -3.68
N LEU A 279 22.76 23.83 -3.70
CA LEU A 279 23.27 22.94 -4.73
C LEU A 279 22.22 22.74 -5.86
N ARG A 280 22.70 22.51 -7.08
CA ARG A 280 21.87 22.34 -8.28
C ARG A 280 21.84 20.90 -8.74
N ILE A 281 20.68 20.44 -9.16
CA ILE A 281 20.48 19.15 -9.78
C ILE A 281 20.36 19.36 -11.31
N PRO A 282 21.14 18.67 -12.13
CA PRO A 282 22.17 17.66 -11.81
C PRO A 282 23.59 18.24 -11.70
N GLN A 283 23.80 19.57 -11.85
CA GLN A 283 25.11 20.20 -12.05
C GLN A 283 26.07 19.97 -10.88
N ASP A 284 25.57 19.95 -9.66
CA ASP A 284 26.37 19.78 -8.44
C ASP A 284 26.22 18.38 -7.84
N VAL A 285 25.01 17.79 -7.98
CA VAL A 285 24.70 16.44 -7.52
C VAL A 285 23.61 15.81 -8.41
N SER A 286 23.84 14.61 -8.92
CA SER A 286 22.83 13.82 -9.60
C SER A 286 21.90 13.16 -8.58
N LEU A 287 20.61 13.06 -8.93
CA LEU A 287 19.58 12.53 -8.07
C LEU A 287 18.75 11.46 -8.77
N VAL A 288 18.66 10.29 -8.13
CA VAL A 288 17.73 9.19 -8.46
C VAL A 288 16.81 8.97 -7.28
N THR A 289 15.57 8.61 -7.49
CA THR A 289 14.66 8.24 -6.42
C THR A 289 14.05 6.86 -6.64
N CYS A 290 13.71 6.19 -5.55
CA CYS A 290 12.80 5.05 -5.56
C CYS A 290 11.37 5.55 -5.37
N ASP A 291 10.45 4.93 -6.09
CA ASP A 291 9.02 5.22 -6.12
C ASP A 291 8.66 6.54 -6.81
N GLU A 292 7.75 6.44 -7.74
CA GLU A 292 7.17 7.58 -8.45
C GLU A 292 5.91 8.04 -7.72
N VAL A 293 5.74 9.35 -7.58
CA VAL A 293 4.52 9.95 -7.06
C VAL A 293 4.09 11.10 -7.98
N PRO A 294 2.78 11.37 -8.14
CA PRO A 294 2.28 12.35 -9.13
C PRO A 294 2.92 13.75 -9.01
N LEU A 295 3.25 14.18 -7.78
CA LEU A 295 3.89 15.48 -7.56
C LEU A 295 5.27 15.59 -8.23
N MET A 296 5.94 14.48 -8.51
CA MET A 296 7.26 14.49 -9.15
C MET A 296 7.21 15.00 -10.61
N ASP A 297 6.06 14.94 -11.27
CA ASP A 297 5.91 15.51 -12.61
C ASP A 297 6.04 17.04 -12.63
N ALA A 298 5.82 17.71 -11.50
CA ALA A 298 6.01 19.14 -11.32
C ALA A 298 7.46 19.52 -10.95
N LEU A 299 8.33 18.55 -10.63
CA LEU A 299 9.73 18.83 -10.28
C LEU A 299 10.56 19.14 -11.53
N GLN A 300 11.44 20.14 -11.38
CA GLN A 300 12.44 20.51 -12.38
C GLN A 300 13.84 20.41 -11.75
N PRO A 301 14.74 19.65 -12.35
CA PRO A 301 14.56 18.76 -13.52
C PRO A 301 13.69 17.53 -13.21
N LYS A 302 13.08 16.92 -14.26
CA LYS A 302 12.35 15.66 -14.11
C LYS A 302 13.27 14.59 -13.53
N GLN A 303 12.78 13.88 -12.53
CA GLN A 303 13.60 12.93 -11.76
C GLN A 303 13.86 11.62 -12.51
N ALA A 304 15.08 11.12 -12.41
CA ALA A 304 15.39 9.73 -12.69
C ALA A 304 14.78 8.85 -11.59
N VAL A 305 14.09 7.79 -11.95
CA VAL A 305 13.27 7.03 -10.99
C VAL A 305 13.40 5.52 -11.18
N ILE A 306 13.50 4.82 -10.05
CA ILE A 306 13.33 3.37 -9.97
C ILE A 306 11.84 3.15 -9.69
N THR A 307 11.10 2.70 -10.71
CA THR A 307 9.64 2.62 -10.72
C THR A 307 9.16 1.19 -10.53
N ARG A 308 8.01 1.04 -9.90
CA ARG A 308 7.30 -0.21 -9.68
C ARG A 308 5.79 0.05 -9.75
N ASP A 309 5.06 -0.91 -10.31
CA ASP A 309 3.61 -0.78 -10.47
C ASP A 309 2.89 -1.13 -9.16
N LEU A 310 2.57 -0.09 -8.38
CA LEU A 310 1.92 -0.21 -7.08
C LEU A 310 0.44 -0.59 -7.20
N LEU A 311 -0.25 -0.14 -8.27
CA LEU A 311 -1.61 -0.55 -8.58
C LEU A 311 -1.65 -2.06 -8.88
N LEU A 312 -0.66 -2.56 -9.64
CA LEU A 312 -0.52 -3.98 -9.94
C LEU A 312 -0.26 -4.78 -8.67
N LEU A 313 0.60 -4.31 -7.75
CA LEU A 313 0.81 -4.97 -6.45
C LEU A 313 -0.51 -5.13 -5.71
N GLY A 314 -1.31 -4.06 -5.62
CA GLY A 314 -2.62 -4.10 -4.99
C GLY A 314 -3.56 -5.09 -5.64
N ARG A 315 -3.70 -5.05 -6.97
CA ARG A 315 -4.55 -5.95 -7.74
C ARG A 315 -4.16 -7.41 -7.55
N GLU A 316 -2.88 -7.74 -7.73
CA GLU A 316 -2.39 -9.10 -7.58
C GLU A 316 -2.55 -9.66 -6.17
N SER A 317 -2.43 -8.79 -5.18
CA SER A 317 -2.66 -9.16 -3.77
C SER A 317 -4.14 -9.44 -3.51
N ALA A 318 -5.03 -8.65 -4.10
CA ALA A 318 -6.47 -8.86 -4.02
C ALA A 318 -6.91 -10.15 -4.73
N GLU A 319 -6.41 -10.42 -5.92
CA GLU A 319 -6.68 -11.66 -6.64
C GLU A 319 -6.16 -12.89 -5.89
N MET A 320 -4.97 -12.79 -5.30
CA MET A 320 -4.39 -13.84 -4.49
C MET A 320 -5.24 -14.12 -3.25
N ILE A 321 -5.64 -13.09 -2.49
CA ILE A 321 -6.44 -13.28 -1.27
C ILE A 321 -7.83 -13.85 -1.59
N VAL A 322 -8.50 -13.39 -2.65
CA VAL A 322 -9.80 -13.94 -3.08
C VAL A 322 -9.67 -15.41 -3.45
N SER A 323 -8.63 -15.78 -4.19
CA SER A 323 -8.33 -17.18 -4.52
C SER A 323 -8.10 -18.03 -3.26
N MET A 324 -7.36 -17.51 -2.27
CA MET A 324 -7.08 -18.20 -1.02
C MET A 324 -8.32 -18.33 -0.12
N VAL A 325 -9.19 -17.32 -0.08
CA VAL A 325 -10.51 -17.43 0.58
C VAL A 325 -11.36 -18.51 -0.09
N GLY A 326 -11.21 -18.71 -1.40
CA GLY A 326 -11.82 -19.79 -2.16
C GLY A 326 -11.17 -21.17 -1.98
N GLY A 327 -10.12 -21.28 -1.12
CA GLY A 327 -9.44 -22.55 -0.79
C GLY A 327 -8.12 -22.80 -1.52
N ALA A 328 -7.62 -21.86 -2.33
CA ALA A 328 -6.30 -22.01 -2.96
C ALA A 328 -5.16 -21.89 -1.91
N SER A 329 -4.06 -22.60 -2.18
CA SER A 329 -2.86 -22.54 -1.33
C SER A 329 -2.12 -21.21 -1.43
N PRO A 330 -1.47 -20.74 -0.36
CA PRO A 330 -0.58 -19.59 -0.38
C PRO A 330 0.55 -19.74 -1.40
N ARG A 331 0.88 -18.65 -2.09
CA ARG A 331 1.98 -18.62 -3.06
C ARG A 331 2.76 -17.31 -2.95
N THR A 332 3.94 -17.28 -3.58
CA THR A 332 4.72 -16.06 -3.73
C THR A 332 4.68 -15.62 -5.20
N LYS A 333 4.39 -14.33 -5.42
CA LYS A 333 4.49 -13.68 -6.74
C LYS A 333 5.51 -12.54 -6.64
N VAL A 334 6.40 -12.46 -7.62
CA VAL A 334 7.40 -11.39 -7.71
C VAL A 334 7.06 -10.52 -8.91
N LEU A 335 6.97 -9.21 -8.72
CA LEU A 335 6.68 -8.21 -9.74
C LEU A 335 7.96 -7.50 -10.16
N PRO A 336 8.09 -7.08 -11.42
CA PRO A 336 9.27 -6.40 -11.91
C PRO A 336 9.41 -4.99 -11.32
N VAL A 337 10.65 -4.53 -11.26
CA VAL A 337 11.05 -3.16 -10.98
C VAL A 337 11.93 -2.69 -12.14
N SER A 338 11.76 -1.46 -12.60
CA SER A 338 12.54 -0.90 -13.69
C SER A 338 13.15 0.45 -13.30
N PHE A 339 14.19 0.84 -14.01
CA PHE A 339 14.79 2.17 -13.90
C PHE A 339 14.44 3.00 -15.14
N ARG A 340 13.94 4.22 -14.91
CA ARG A 340 13.70 5.22 -15.96
C ARG A 340 14.68 6.38 -15.76
N PHE A 341 15.55 6.58 -16.72
CA PHE A 341 16.49 7.70 -16.74
C PHE A 341 15.73 9.04 -16.79
N GLY A 342 16.34 10.10 -16.22
CA GLY A 342 15.77 11.44 -16.22
C GLY A 342 16.84 12.52 -16.11
N PRO A 343 16.48 13.79 -16.46
CA PRO A 343 17.40 14.92 -16.48
C PRO A 343 17.99 15.30 -15.09
N SER A 344 17.52 14.70 -14.01
CA SER A 344 18.13 14.85 -12.67
C SER A 344 19.48 14.15 -12.54
N CYS A 345 19.89 13.38 -13.56
CA CYS A 345 21.21 12.77 -13.67
C CYS A 345 22.01 13.43 -14.79
N GLY A 346 23.21 13.88 -14.50
CA GLY A 346 24.13 14.53 -15.42
C GLY A 346 25.55 13.97 -15.31
N ARG A 347 26.43 14.34 -16.26
CA ARG A 347 27.85 14.02 -16.17
C ARG A 347 28.50 14.69 -14.96
N THR A 348 29.52 14.06 -14.40
CA THR A 348 30.32 14.70 -13.35
C THR A 348 31.02 15.95 -13.87
N ARG A 349 31.29 16.94 -13.00
CA ARG A 349 32.03 18.15 -13.38
C ARG A 349 33.40 17.85 -14.01
N ALA A 350 34.08 16.82 -13.53
CA ALA A 350 35.37 16.41 -14.09
C ALA A 350 35.26 15.93 -15.54
N ASP A 351 34.20 15.14 -15.85
CA ASP A 351 33.99 14.62 -17.20
C ASP A 351 33.36 15.66 -18.15
N ALA A 352 32.55 16.59 -17.64
CA ALA A 352 32.03 17.71 -18.41
C ALA A 352 33.16 18.64 -18.86
N ALA A 353 34.09 19.00 -17.96
CA ALA A 353 35.26 19.82 -18.31
C ALA A 353 36.23 19.13 -19.29
N ALA A 354 36.32 17.81 -19.29
CA ALA A 354 37.10 17.04 -20.23
C ALA A 354 36.43 17.01 -21.65
N GLY A 355 35.10 16.88 -21.68
CA GLY A 355 34.32 16.91 -22.93
C GLY A 355 34.35 18.26 -23.63
N ASP A 356 34.24 19.36 -22.87
CA ASP A 356 34.34 20.74 -23.42
C ASP A 356 35.73 21.06 -24.00
N ARG A 357 36.80 20.50 -23.40
CA ARG A 357 38.15 20.65 -23.96
C ARG A 357 38.36 19.90 -25.29
N LEU A 358 37.72 18.76 -25.44
CA LEU A 358 37.77 17.99 -26.71
C LEU A 358 36.94 18.65 -27.80
N ALA A 359 35.81 19.26 -27.46
CA ALA A 359 34.97 20.00 -28.40
C ALA A 359 35.58 21.35 -28.85
N ALA A 360 36.44 21.95 -28.03
CA ALA A 360 37.15 23.20 -28.33
C ALA A 360 38.42 23.00 -29.21
N VAL A 361 38.81 21.75 -29.48
CA VAL A 361 39.97 21.40 -30.31
C VAL A 361 39.56 20.90 -31.72
N GLN A 362 38.26 20.79 -31.97
CA GLN A 362 37.71 20.58 -33.32
C GLN A 362 37.17 21.87 -33.91
#